data_f9c21921c5e80a58fdf65b063732d43c
#
_entry.id   f9c21921c5e80a58fdf65b063732d43c
#
_cell.length_a   1.000
_cell.length_b   1.000
_cell.length_c   1.000
_cell.angle_alpha   90.00
_cell.angle_beta   90.00
_cell.angle_gamma   90.00
#
_symmetry.space_group_name_H-M   'P 1'
#
loop_
_entity.id
_entity.type
_entity.pdbx_description
1 polymer ?
#
loop_
_entity_poly.entity_id
_entity_poly.type
_entity_poly.pdbx_seq_one_letter_code
_entity_poly.pdbx_strand_id
1 'polypeptide(L)'
;MNKINEEVKQVLQKSTITEGSLVLPDVTLDRKLYLEVNKHIDNCGGKWDRKSKSHIFKNGTAKLLEGIESGATISEKKELQAFFTPQKLAERVVELAEIHFEDWILEPSAGEGAIADEISKHEHRLLDVIDIHKPYVEILESKGYYGNVFCKDFLEYKSKEYYDKIIMNPPFTKKQWLKHTQHAYSLLRDNGILVAIIPNTPDPKFHEWLDDKNYEVFDVEEGAFRESGTMVRTVILKIKK
;
A
#
# COMPACT_ATOMS: atom_id res chain seq x y z
N MET A 1 -9.50 -6.45 17.28
CA MET A 1 -10.51 -6.10 16.25
C MET A 1 -11.48 -5.10 16.84
N ASN A 2 -11.70 -3.97 16.16
CA ASN A 2 -12.74 -3.04 16.62
C ASN A 2 -14.10 -3.63 16.27
N LYS A 3 -15.01 -3.64 17.24
CA LYS A 3 -16.39 -4.11 17.00
C LYS A 3 -17.13 -3.07 16.16
N ILE A 4 -17.98 -3.54 15.25
CA ILE A 4 -18.94 -2.70 14.55
C ILE A 4 -19.92 -2.15 15.61
N ASN A 5 -20.24 -0.86 15.51
CA ASN A 5 -21.34 -0.26 16.29
C ASN A 5 -22.65 -1.01 15.94
N GLU A 6 -23.44 -1.36 16.94
CA GLU A 6 -24.66 -2.15 16.74
C GLU A 6 -25.68 -1.45 15.82
N GLU A 7 -25.78 -0.12 15.90
CA GLU A 7 -26.64 0.66 14.99
C GLU A 7 -26.18 0.58 13.53
N VAL A 8 -24.86 0.64 13.29
CA VAL A 8 -24.26 0.46 11.97
C VAL A 8 -24.57 -0.94 11.43
N LYS A 9 -24.41 -1.97 12.27
CA LYS A 9 -24.71 -3.36 11.91
C LYS A 9 -26.17 -3.54 11.50
N GLN A 10 -27.11 -2.96 12.27
CA GLN A 10 -28.54 -3.01 11.96
C GLN A 10 -28.88 -2.35 10.63
N VAL A 11 -28.26 -1.20 10.30
CA VAL A 11 -28.45 -0.54 9.01
C VAL A 11 -27.94 -1.41 7.87
N LEU A 12 -26.75 -1.99 8.01
CA LEU A 12 -26.16 -2.87 6.99
C LEU A 12 -26.97 -4.15 6.79
N GLN A 13 -27.49 -4.75 7.86
CA GLN A 13 -28.38 -5.92 7.79
C GLN A 13 -29.70 -5.65 7.08
N LYS A 14 -30.21 -4.41 7.15
CA LYS A 14 -31.42 -3.97 6.46
C LYS A 14 -31.16 -3.50 5.01
N SER A 15 -29.90 -3.40 4.60
CA SER A 15 -29.52 -3.00 3.25
C SER A 15 -29.72 -4.14 2.25
N THR A 16 -30.00 -3.80 1.00
CA THR A 16 -30.04 -4.77 -0.09
C THR A 16 -28.61 -4.99 -0.59
N ILE A 17 -28.07 -6.20 -0.39
CA ILE A 17 -26.70 -6.56 -0.77
C ILE A 17 -26.78 -7.61 -1.90
N THR A 18 -26.05 -7.34 -2.98
CA THR A 18 -25.83 -8.27 -4.08
C THR A 18 -24.35 -8.66 -4.14
N GLU A 19 -23.95 -9.51 -5.08
CA GLU A 19 -22.57 -9.93 -5.24
C GLU A 19 -21.58 -8.76 -5.46
N GLY A 20 -22.04 -7.66 -6.06
CA GLY A 20 -21.18 -6.52 -6.39
C GLY A 20 -21.67 -5.15 -5.92
N SER A 21 -22.83 -5.08 -5.24
CA SER A 21 -23.37 -3.79 -4.81
C SER A 21 -24.12 -3.83 -3.48
N LEU A 22 -24.26 -2.66 -2.87
CA LEU A 22 -25.07 -2.43 -1.68
C LEU A 22 -25.94 -1.19 -1.88
N VAL A 23 -27.24 -1.32 -1.60
CA VAL A 23 -28.20 -0.22 -1.51
C VAL A 23 -28.64 -0.09 -0.06
N LEU A 24 -28.44 1.09 0.51
CA LEU A 24 -28.90 1.39 1.88
C LEU A 24 -30.42 1.37 1.95
N PRO A 25 -31.01 1.04 3.12
CA PRO A 25 -32.46 1.07 3.31
C PRO A 25 -33.00 2.50 3.12
N ASP A 26 -34.22 2.62 2.61
CA ASP A 26 -34.90 3.91 2.43
C ASP A 26 -35.42 4.45 3.76
N VAL A 27 -34.49 4.82 4.63
CA VAL A 27 -34.75 5.41 5.94
C VAL A 27 -33.84 6.62 6.16
N THR A 28 -34.35 7.64 6.84
CA THR A 28 -33.52 8.79 7.21
C THR A 28 -32.59 8.41 8.36
N LEU A 29 -31.29 8.38 8.09
CA LEU A 29 -30.26 8.20 9.11
C LEU A 29 -29.81 9.56 9.64
N ASP A 30 -29.50 9.65 10.94
CA ASP A 30 -28.82 10.84 11.42
C ASP A 30 -27.40 10.95 10.78
N ARG A 31 -26.87 12.18 10.75
CA ARG A 31 -25.62 12.45 10.05
C ARG A 31 -24.43 11.64 10.57
N LYS A 32 -24.38 11.41 11.90
CA LYS A 32 -23.27 10.68 12.52
C LYS A 32 -23.32 9.21 12.14
N LEU A 33 -24.49 8.59 12.28
CA LEU A 33 -24.70 7.19 11.89
C LEU A 33 -24.46 6.98 10.39
N TYR A 34 -24.95 7.89 9.52
CA TYR A 34 -24.69 7.85 8.09
C TYR A 34 -23.19 7.86 7.76
N LEU A 35 -22.40 8.73 8.41
CA LEU A 35 -20.96 8.79 8.20
C LEU A 35 -20.25 7.51 8.68
N GLU A 36 -20.68 6.93 9.81
CA GLU A 36 -20.14 5.67 10.33
C GLU A 36 -20.46 4.49 9.40
N VAL A 37 -21.68 4.41 8.88
CA VAL A 37 -22.10 3.40 7.89
C VAL A 37 -21.26 3.52 6.61
N ASN A 38 -21.14 4.72 6.03
CA ASN A 38 -20.34 4.94 4.82
C ASN A 38 -18.87 4.61 5.05
N LYS A 39 -18.30 4.99 6.19
CA LYS A 39 -16.93 4.64 6.54
C LYS A 39 -16.73 3.12 6.60
N HIS A 40 -17.71 2.38 7.11
CA HIS A 40 -17.62 0.92 7.15
C HIS A 40 -17.70 0.32 5.76
N ILE A 41 -18.62 0.79 4.90
CA ILE A 41 -18.76 0.37 3.51
C ILE A 41 -17.46 0.66 2.72
N ASP A 42 -16.90 1.88 2.86
CA ASP A 42 -15.64 2.27 2.21
C ASP A 42 -14.45 1.41 2.69
N ASN A 43 -14.40 1.07 3.97
CA ASN A 43 -13.38 0.16 4.52
C ASN A 43 -13.45 -1.25 3.90
N CYS A 44 -14.64 -1.70 3.48
CA CYS A 44 -14.86 -2.97 2.80
C CYS A 44 -14.73 -2.87 1.27
N GLY A 45 -14.26 -1.73 0.74
CA GLY A 45 -14.02 -1.52 -0.70
C GLY A 45 -15.23 -0.98 -1.48
N GLY A 46 -16.34 -0.65 -0.81
CA GLY A 46 -17.53 -0.08 -1.46
C GLY A 46 -17.34 1.38 -1.85
N LYS A 47 -17.66 1.73 -3.10
CA LYS A 47 -17.61 3.11 -3.62
C LYS A 47 -18.99 3.57 -4.08
N TRP A 48 -19.39 4.77 -3.65
CA TRP A 48 -20.67 5.34 -4.06
C TRP A 48 -20.71 5.64 -5.56
N ASP A 49 -21.70 5.07 -6.25
CA ASP A 49 -22.01 5.39 -7.64
C ASP A 49 -23.33 6.18 -7.74
N ARG A 50 -23.25 7.39 -8.33
CA ARG A 50 -24.40 8.29 -8.47
C ARG A 50 -25.43 7.78 -9.47
N LYS A 51 -25.02 7.02 -10.50
CA LYS A 51 -25.92 6.54 -11.55
C LYS A 51 -26.83 5.43 -11.04
N SER A 52 -26.23 4.45 -10.36
CA SER A 52 -26.96 3.33 -9.78
C SER A 52 -27.56 3.63 -8.39
N LYS A 53 -27.20 4.78 -7.78
CA LYS A 53 -27.56 5.15 -6.41
C LYS A 53 -27.25 4.02 -5.41
N SER A 54 -26.09 3.39 -5.56
CA SER A 54 -25.64 2.27 -4.76
C SER A 54 -24.14 2.36 -4.49
N HIS A 55 -23.67 1.60 -3.52
CA HIS A 55 -22.22 1.40 -3.34
C HIS A 55 -21.80 0.18 -4.18
N ILE A 56 -20.80 0.36 -5.04
CA ILE A 56 -20.25 -0.67 -5.91
C ILE A 56 -18.98 -1.22 -5.33
N PHE A 57 -18.83 -2.54 -5.33
CA PHE A 57 -17.66 -3.27 -4.84
C PHE A 57 -16.97 -3.97 -6.02
N LYS A 58 -15.80 -3.50 -6.41
CA LYS A 58 -15.03 -4.11 -7.52
C LYS A 58 -14.63 -5.57 -7.23
N ASN A 59 -14.38 -5.89 -5.96
CA ASN A 59 -13.94 -7.21 -5.51
C ASN A 59 -15.08 -8.03 -4.84
N GLY A 60 -16.34 -7.66 -5.09
CA GLY A 60 -17.50 -8.29 -4.48
C GLY A 60 -17.77 -7.85 -3.04
N THR A 61 -18.89 -8.32 -2.48
CA THR A 61 -19.39 -7.93 -1.15
C THR A 61 -19.04 -8.94 -0.04
N ALA A 62 -18.27 -9.99 -0.33
CA ALA A 62 -17.96 -11.06 0.63
C ALA A 62 -17.37 -10.54 1.95
N LYS A 63 -16.42 -9.61 1.89
CA LYS A 63 -15.80 -8.99 3.08
C LYS A 63 -16.79 -8.16 3.92
N LEU A 64 -17.71 -7.48 3.24
CA LEU A 64 -18.77 -6.75 3.93
C LEU A 64 -19.68 -7.71 4.70
N LEU A 65 -20.08 -8.81 4.06
CA LEU A 65 -20.91 -9.86 4.68
C LEU A 65 -20.22 -10.49 5.87
N GLU A 66 -18.95 -10.88 5.74
CA GLU A 66 -18.14 -11.40 6.85
C GLU A 66 -18.06 -10.41 8.03
N GLY A 67 -17.88 -9.11 7.74
CA GLY A 67 -17.86 -8.06 8.75
C GLY A 67 -19.19 -7.95 9.48
N ILE A 68 -20.31 -8.01 8.76
CA ILE A 68 -21.66 -7.98 9.35
C ILE A 68 -21.91 -9.21 10.22
N GLU A 69 -21.52 -10.40 9.76
CA GLU A 69 -21.72 -11.67 10.48
C GLU A 69 -20.86 -11.72 11.76
N SER A 70 -19.56 -11.45 11.63
CA SER A 70 -18.61 -11.50 12.76
C SER A 70 -18.78 -10.34 13.75
N GLY A 71 -19.49 -9.27 13.37
CA GLY A 71 -19.57 -8.04 14.14
C GLY A 71 -18.23 -7.30 14.28
N ALA A 72 -17.27 -7.59 13.39
CA ALA A 72 -15.96 -6.98 13.36
C ALA A 72 -15.84 -5.97 12.21
N THR A 73 -15.11 -4.89 12.42
CA THR A 73 -14.74 -3.99 11.33
C THR A 73 -13.65 -4.65 10.51
N ILE A 74 -13.99 -5.12 9.31
CA ILE A 74 -13.03 -5.59 8.32
C ILE A 74 -12.63 -4.37 7.49
N SER A 75 -11.35 -4.22 7.24
CA SER A 75 -10.84 -3.15 6.38
C SER A 75 -9.93 -3.77 5.33
N GLU A 76 -10.38 -3.73 4.08
CA GLU A 76 -9.58 -4.19 2.96
C GLU A 76 -8.22 -3.47 2.91
N LYS A 77 -8.22 -2.16 3.14
CA LYS A 77 -6.97 -1.37 3.25
C LYS A 77 -6.07 -1.83 4.40
N LYS A 78 -6.65 -2.23 5.56
CA LYS A 78 -5.86 -2.73 6.70
C LYS A 78 -5.37 -4.16 6.50
N GLU A 79 -6.15 -5.01 5.85
CA GLU A 79 -5.73 -6.38 5.55
C GLU A 79 -4.61 -6.40 4.51
N LEU A 80 -4.74 -5.57 3.48
CA LEU A 80 -3.73 -5.42 2.43
C LEU A 80 -2.54 -4.57 2.87
N GLN A 81 -2.67 -3.87 4.04
CA GLN A 81 -1.64 -2.94 4.53
C GLN A 81 -1.26 -1.87 3.49
N ALA A 82 -2.15 -1.63 2.54
CA ALA A 82 -1.94 -0.71 1.45
C ALA A 82 -2.06 0.74 1.95
N PHE A 83 -0.94 1.33 2.30
CA PHE A 83 -0.81 2.75 2.53
C PHE A 83 -0.25 3.37 1.24
N PHE A 84 -1.14 3.95 0.45
CA PHE A 84 -0.72 4.63 -0.78
C PHE A 84 0.27 5.73 -0.46
N THR A 85 1.38 5.73 -1.16
CA THR A 85 2.42 6.74 -1.00
C THR A 85 1.91 8.07 -1.56
N PRO A 86 1.84 9.15 -0.75
CA PRO A 86 1.47 10.48 -1.25
C PRO A 86 2.45 10.96 -2.32
N GLN A 87 1.95 11.70 -3.32
CA GLN A 87 2.72 12.15 -4.48
C GLN A 87 4.04 12.83 -4.10
N LYS A 88 4.02 13.79 -3.18
CA LYS A 88 5.23 14.49 -2.71
C LYS A 88 6.26 13.56 -2.09
N LEU A 89 5.81 12.49 -1.43
CA LEU A 89 6.70 11.53 -0.82
C LEU A 89 7.26 10.56 -1.87
N ALA A 90 6.47 10.20 -2.89
CA ALA A 90 6.95 9.44 -4.05
C ALA A 90 8.05 10.23 -4.80
N GLU A 91 7.83 11.50 -5.09
CA GLU A 91 8.83 12.40 -5.68
C GLU A 91 10.12 12.41 -4.84
N ARG A 92 10.00 12.54 -3.51
CA ARG A 92 11.15 12.61 -2.62
C ARG A 92 11.98 11.32 -2.58
N VAL A 93 11.35 10.14 -2.53
CA VAL A 93 12.10 8.87 -2.51
C VAL A 93 12.75 8.58 -3.85
N VAL A 94 12.13 8.98 -4.95
CA VAL A 94 12.70 8.84 -6.30
C VAL A 94 13.91 9.78 -6.49
N GLU A 95 13.81 11.04 -6.04
CA GLU A 95 14.94 11.97 -6.05
C GLU A 95 16.16 11.40 -5.30
N LEU A 96 15.94 10.84 -4.09
CA LEU A 96 16.99 10.25 -3.26
C LEU A 96 17.63 8.99 -3.87
N ALA A 97 16.95 8.33 -4.81
CA ALA A 97 17.48 7.14 -5.46
C ALA A 97 18.54 7.44 -6.53
N GLU A 98 18.68 8.70 -6.96
CA GLU A 98 19.70 9.11 -7.94
C GLU A 98 19.66 8.23 -9.21
N ILE A 99 18.48 8.22 -9.88
CA ILE A 99 18.24 7.35 -11.05
C ILE A 99 19.07 7.80 -12.25
N HIS A 100 19.71 6.85 -12.93
CA HIS A 100 20.42 7.03 -14.18
C HIS A 100 19.78 6.20 -15.31
N PHE A 101 20.00 6.57 -16.55
CA PHE A 101 19.37 5.99 -17.75
C PHE A 101 19.65 4.49 -17.97
N GLU A 102 20.74 3.96 -17.41
CA GLU A 102 21.08 2.53 -17.50
C GLU A 102 20.60 1.70 -16.31
N ASP A 103 19.96 2.32 -15.31
CA ASP A 103 19.57 1.63 -14.08
C ASP A 103 18.48 0.59 -14.29
N TRP A 104 18.68 -0.56 -13.72
CA TRP A 104 17.64 -1.55 -13.47
C TRP A 104 17.03 -1.27 -12.11
N ILE A 105 15.74 -1.02 -12.11
CA ILE A 105 15.02 -0.53 -10.93
C ILE A 105 13.95 -1.54 -10.53
N LEU A 106 13.77 -1.73 -9.23
CA LEU A 106 12.70 -2.52 -8.66
C LEU A 106 11.86 -1.68 -7.69
N GLU A 107 10.55 -1.72 -7.84
CA GLU A 107 9.61 -1.32 -6.78
C GLU A 107 8.89 -2.56 -6.26
N PRO A 108 9.26 -3.11 -5.10
CA PRO A 108 8.51 -4.15 -4.44
C PRO A 108 7.38 -3.56 -3.58
N SER A 109 6.21 -4.21 -3.55
CA SER A 109 5.00 -3.74 -2.87
C SER A 109 4.42 -2.45 -3.47
N ALA A 110 4.27 -2.45 -4.81
CA ALA A 110 3.99 -1.25 -5.60
C ALA A 110 2.57 -0.67 -5.40
N GLY A 111 1.62 -1.46 -4.89
CA GLY A 111 0.23 -1.01 -4.75
C GLY A 111 -0.37 -0.58 -6.09
N GLU A 112 -0.95 0.61 -6.15
CA GLU A 112 -1.45 1.20 -7.41
C GLU A 112 -0.33 1.87 -8.24
N GLY A 113 0.94 1.83 -7.79
CA GLY A 113 2.11 2.29 -8.53
C GLY A 113 2.50 3.75 -8.33
N ALA A 114 2.22 4.34 -7.16
CA ALA A 114 2.53 5.75 -6.92
C ALA A 114 4.03 6.07 -7.06
N ILE A 115 4.90 5.19 -6.58
CA ILE A 115 6.36 5.35 -6.72
C ILE A 115 6.79 4.96 -8.13
N ALA A 116 6.28 3.85 -8.69
CA ALA A 116 6.62 3.40 -10.04
C ALA A 116 6.23 4.42 -11.12
N ASP A 117 5.08 5.08 -10.97
CA ASP A 117 4.65 6.17 -11.85
C ASP A 117 5.62 7.35 -11.78
N GLU A 118 6.16 7.64 -10.61
CA GLU A 118 7.16 8.69 -10.45
C GLU A 118 8.50 8.30 -11.06
N ILE A 119 8.96 7.05 -10.84
CA ILE A 119 10.16 6.50 -11.47
C ILE A 119 10.07 6.58 -12.99
N SER A 120 8.89 6.28 -13.56
CA SER A 120 8.65 6.28 -15.02
C SER A 120 8.80 7.64 -15.70
N LYS A 121 8.87 8.74 -14.94
CA LYS A 121 9.18 10.07 -15.47
C LYS A 121 10.67 10.30 -15.72
N HIS A 122 11.52 9.43 -15.21
CA HIS A 122 12.97 9.47 -15.36
C HIS A 122 13.42 8.46 -16.39
N GLU A 123 14.48 8.79 -17.15
CA GLU A 123 15.10 7.82 -18.06
C GLU A 123 15.76 6.71 -17.25
N HIS A 124 15.45 5.47 -17.55
CA HIS A 124 16.00 4.26 -16.95
C HIS A 124 15.96 3.09 -17.94
N ARG A 125 16.72 2.04 -17.67
CA ARG A 125 16.78 0.88 -18.57
C ARG A 125 15.61 -0.07 -18.39
N LEU A 126 15.25 -0.38 -17.13
CA LEU A 126 14.19 -1.31 -16.81
C LEU A 126 13.58 -0.96 -15.44
N LEU A 127 12.26 -0.99 -15.35
CA LEU A 127 11.52 -0.88 -14.09
C LEU A 127 10.65 -2.13 -13.90
N ASP A 128 11.02 -2.95 -12.94
CA ASP A 128 10.21 -4.07 -12.48
C ASP A 128 9.37 -3.66 -11.28
N VAL A 129 8.13 -4.12 -11.24
CA VAL A 129 7.20 -3.86 -10.15
C VAL A 129 6.60 -5.16 -9.62
N ILE A 130 6.46 -5.26 -8.29
CA ILE A 130 5.89 -6.43 -7.63
C ILE A 130 4.77 -5.98 -6.70
N ASP A 131 3.65 -6.68 -6.75
CA ASP A 131 2.64 -6.62 -5.70
C ASP A 131 2.03 -8.02 -5.48
N ILE A 132 1.63 -8.31 -4.23
CA ILE A 132 0.98 -9.58 -3.89
C ILE A 132 -0.51 -9.56 -4.26
N HIS A 133 -1.10 -8.37 -4.37
CA HIS A 133 -2.53 -8.18 -4.54
C HIS A 133 -2.90 -8.07 -6.01
N LYS A 134 -3.53 -9.12 -6.53
CA LYS A 134 -3.91 -9.23 -7.94
C LYS A 134 -4.62 -8.01 -8.52
N PRO A 135 -5.61 -7.35 -7.88
CA PRO A 135 -6.22 -6.12 -8.39
C PRO A 135 -5.24 -4.96 -8.61
N TYR A 136 -4.19 -4.84 -7.78
CA TYR A 136 -3.15 -3.84 -8.01
C TYR A 136 -2.27 -4.21 -9.20
N VAL A 137 -1.93 -5.49 -9.32
CA VAL A 137 -1.20 -6.01 -10.49
C VAL A 137 -1.95 -5.71 -11.79
N GLU A 138 -3.26 -5.94 -11.83
CA GLU A 138 -4.10 -5.61 -13.00
C GLU A 138 -4.08 -4.11 -13.33
N ILE A 139 -4.06 -3.24 -12.31
CA ILE A 139 -3.88 -1.79 -12.50
C ILE A 139 -2.50 -1.48 -13.07
N LEU A 140 -1.44 -2.06 -12.49
CA LEU A 140 -0.06 -1.86 -12.93
C LEU A 140 0.13 -2.33 -14.38
N GLU A 141 -0.36 -3.53 -14.73
CA GLU A 141 -0.31 -4.06 -16.10
C GLU A 141 -1.04 -3.16 -17.09
N SER A 142 -2.20 -2.59 -16.70
CA SER A 142 -2.98 -1.72 -17.57
C SER A 142 -2.27 -0.42 -17.96
N LYS A 143 -1.25 0.00 -17.21
CA LYS A 143 -0.47 1.21 -17.49
C LYS A 143 0.50 1.01 -18.67
N GLY A 144 1.04 -0.20 -18.85
CA GLY A 144 1.79 -0.61 -20.05
C GLY A 144 3.17 0.01 -20.26
N TYR A 145 3.72 0.72 -19.27
CA TYR A 145 5.04 1.37 -19.37
C TYR A 145 6.08 0.85 -18.38
N TYR A 146 5.75 -0.17 -17.59
CA TYR A 146 6.72 -0.90 -16.77
C TYR A 146 7.40 -2.04 -17.57
N GLY A 147 8.56 -2.47 -17.11
CA GLY A 147 9.28 -3.60 -17.69
C GLY A 147 8.57 -4.92 -17.43
N ASN A 148 8.59 -5.38 -16.19
CA ASN A 148 7.84 -6.57 -15.77
C ASN A 148 6.95 -6.23 -14.57
N VAL A 149 5.75 -6.82 -14.57
CA VAL A 149 4.79 -6.73 -13.46
C VAL A 149 4.59 -8.12 -12.89
N PHE A 150 4.90 -8.30 -11.59
CA PHE A 150 4.83 -9.62 -10.94
C PHE A 150 3.75 -9.64 -9.86
N CYS A 151 2.86 -10.63 -9.93
CA CYS A 151 1.91 -10.95 -8.87
C CYS A 151 2.52 -11.97 -7.91
N LYS A 152 3.28 -11.51 -6.89
CA LYS A 152 4.03 -12.39 -5.97
C LYS A 152 4.20 -11.77 -4.59
N ASP A 153 4.40 -12.62 -3.58
CA ASP A 153 5.02 -12.18 -2.32
C ASP A 153 6.47 -11.78 -2.58
N PHE A 154 6.80 -10.53 -2.26
CA PHE A 154 8.15 -10.03 -2.45
C PHE A 154 9.19 -10.85 -1.67
N LEU A 155 8.88 -11.35 -0.50
CA LEU A 155 9.80 -12.18 0.30
C LEU A 155 10.12 -13.54 -0.35
N GLU A 156 9.29 -13.99 -1.28
CA GLU A 156 9.52 -15.20 -2.08
C GLU A 156 10.13 -14.91 -3.45
N TYR A 157 10.25 -13.62 -3.81
CA TYR A 157 10.82 -13.22 -5.07
C TYR A 157 12.34 -13.45 -5.11
N LYS A 158 12.78 -14.10 -6.17
CA LYS A 158 14.21 -14.32 -6.47
C LYS A 158 14.50 -13.77 -7.86
N SER A 159 15.40 -12.84 -7.94
CA SER A 159 15.92 -12.35 -9.21
C SER A 159 17.17 -13.14 -9.64
N LYS A 160 17.33 -13.32 -10.95
CA LYS A 160 18.57 -13.83 -11.52
C LYS A 160 19.64 -12.73 -11.64
N GLU A 161 19.17 -11.49 -11.77
CA GLU A 161 19.99 -10.29 -11.90
C GLU A 161 19.83 -9.42 -10.66
N TYR A 162 20.82 -8.59 -10.37
CA TYR A 162 20.78 -7.60 -9.30
C TYR A 162 20.34 -6.25 -9.83
N TYR A 163 19.64 -5.47 -8.99
CA TYR A 163 19.13 -4.15 -9.32
C TYR A 163 20.11 -3.05 -8.92
N ASP A 164 20.14 -1.96 -9.72
CA ASP A 164 20.91 -0.76 -9.39
C ASP A 164 20.20 0.05 -8.32
N LYS A 165 18.87 0.11 -8.43
CA LYS A 165 18.01 0.86 -7.51
C LYS A 165 16.85 0.00 -7.06
N ILE A 166 16.53 0.09 -5.75
CA ILE A 166 15.30 -0.45 -5.21
C ILE A 166 14.63 0.66 -4.42
N ILE A 167 13.38 1.00 -4.76
CA ILE A 167 12.63 2.08 -4.13
C ILE A 167 11.32 1.51 -3.64
N MET A 168 10.99 1.70 -2.35
CA MET A 168 9.88 0.97 -1.76
C MET A 168 9.18 1.68 -0.61
N ASN A 169 7.89 1.41 -0.49
CA ASN A 169 7.08 1.65 0.71
C ASN A 169 6.52 0.29 1.20
N PRO A 170 7.27 -0.47 2.01
CA PRO A 170 6.90 -1.82 2.39
C PRO A 170 5.76 -1.85 3.41
N PRO A 171 5.07 -3.00 3.60
CA PRO A 171 4.04 -3.14 4.61
C PRO A 171 4.62 -3.03 6.03
N PHE A 172 3.97 -2.21 6.92
CA PHE A 172 4.51 -1.91 8.26
C PHE A 172 4.11 -2.92 9.33
N THR A 173 2.98 -3.62 9.16
CA THR A 173 2.44 -4.52 10.21
C THR A 173 3.39 -5.69 10.47
N LYS A 174 3.37 -6.18 11.71
CA LYS A 174 4.21 -7.32 12.15
C LYS A 174 5.69 -7.18 11.79
N LYS A 175 6.19 -5.95 11.67
CA LYS A 175 7.57 -5.64 11.29
C LYS A 175 7.99 -6.21 9.92
N GLN A 176 7.04 -6.37 8.98
CA GLN A 176 7.35 -6.84 7.63
C GLN A 176 8.32 -5.90 6.91
N TRP A 177 8.21 -4.57 7.15
CA TRP A 177 9.13 -3.60 6.61
C TRP A 177 10.61 -3.94 6.82
N LEU A 178 10.95 -4.53 7.98
CA LEU A 178 12.32 -4.94 8.29
C LEU A 178 12.78 -6.08 7.37
N LYS A 179 11.97 -7.14 7.24
CA LYS A 179 12.27 -8.28 6.35
C LYS A 179 12.33 -7.83 4.89
N HIS A 180 11.40 -6.98 4.46
CA HIS A 180 11.39 -6.44 3.11
C HIS A 180 12.64 -5.60 2.82
N THR A 181 13.06 -4.74 3.75
CA THR A 181 14.27 -3.92 3.61
C THR A 181 15.53 -4.79 3.51
N GLN A 182 15.65 -5.81 4.35
CA GLN A 182 16.78 -6.75 4.31
C GLN A 182 16.79 -7.56 3.01
N HIS A 183 15.64 -8.03 2.57
CA HIS A 183 15.51 -8.79 1.32
C HIS A 183 15.83 -7.88 0.11
N ALA A 184 15.30 -6.65 0.07
CA ALA A 184 15.63 -5.67 -0.96
C ALA A 184 17.13 -5.41 -1.04
N TYR A 185 17.79 -5.19 0.11
CA TYR A 185 19.24 -4.99 0.14
C TYR A 185 20.02 -6.19 -0.44
N SER A 186 19.54 -7.42 -0.23
CA SER A 186 20.16 -8.62 -0.79
C SER A 186 20.09 -8.66 -2.33
N LEU A 187 19.09 -8.04 -2.93
CA LEU A 187 18.87 -7.97 -4.37
C LEU A 187 19.58 -6.80 -5.07
N LEU A 188 20.23 -5.90 -4.31
CA LEU A 188 21.05 -4.84 -4.88
C LEU A 188 22.39 -5.39 -5.39
N ARG A 189 22.88 -4.84 -6.51
CA ARG A 189 24.27 -4.99 -6.93
C ARG A 189 25.20 -4.10 -6.08
N ASP A 190 26.49 -4.34 -6.19
CA ASP A 190 27.50 -3.48 -5.57
C ASP A 190 27.36 -2.03 -6.09
N ASN A 191 27.46 -1.06 -5.21
CA ASN A 191 27.17 0.37 -5.42
C ASN A 191 25.70 0.69 -5.72
N GLY A 192 24.78 -0.26 -5.62
CA GLY A 192 23.36 -0.04 -5.75
C GLY A 192 22.78 0.78 -4.58
N ILE A 193 21.63 1.41 -4.80
CA ILE A 193 20.96 2.25 -3.82
C ILE A 193 19.57 1.69 -3.48
N LEU A 194 19.30 1.49 -2.20
CA LEU A 194 17.98 1.20 -1.65
C LEU A 194 17.41 2.47 -1.02
N VAL A 195 16.21 2.86 -1.39
CA VAL A 195 15.44 3.91 -0.73
C VAL A 195 14.12 3.33 -0.23
N ALA A 196 13.90 3.37 1.08
CA ALA A 196 12.73 2.76 1.70
C ALA A 196 12.04 3.72 2.66
N ILE A 197 10.71 3.80 2.58
CA ILE A 197 9.88 4.46 3.60
C ILE A 197 9.66 3.45 4.72
N ILE A 198 10.13 3.75 5.92
CA ILE A 198 10.02 2.84 7.06
C ILE A 198 9.41 3.54 8.29
N PRO A 199 8.79 2.81 9.22
CA PRO A 199 8.33 3.39 10.47
C PRO A 199 9.50 3.97 11.27
N ASN A 200 9.31 5.18 11.81
CA ASN A 200 10.25 5.77 12.78
C ASN A 200 10.08 5.10 14.16
N THR A 201 10.42 3.82 14.22
CA THR A 201 10.28 3.02 15.44
C THR A 201 11.63 2.36 15.76
N PRO A 202 12.17 2.58 16.96
CA PRO A 202 13.41 1.92 17.37
C PRO A 202 13.25 0.40 17.30
N ASP A 203 14.14 -0.26 16.57
CA ASP A 203 14.25 -1.71 16.54
C ASP A 203 15.74 -2.07 16.69
N PRO A 204 16.17 -2.62 17.85
CA PRO A 204 17.58 -2.90 18.11
C PRO A 204 18.22 -3.82 17.07
N LYS A 205 17.49 -4.84 16.60
CA LYS A 205 18.01 -5.80 15.58
C LYS A 205 18.18 -5.13 14.22
N PHE A 206 17.33 -4.15 13.93
CA PHE A 206 17.45 -3.40 12.69
C PHE A 206 18.64 -2.43 12.73
N HIS A 207 18.85 -1.78 13.87
CA HIS A 207 20.03 -0.92 14.06
C HIS A 207 21.32 -1.72 13.99
N GLU A 208 21.42 -2.87 14.69
CA GLU A 208 22.55 -3.80 14.58
C GLU A 208 22.81 -4.23 13.13
N TRP A 209 21.74 -4.48 12.35
CA TRP A 209 21.89 -4.82 10.93
C TRP A 209 22.37 -3.65 10.07
N LEU A 210 22.11 -2.40 10.47
CA LEU A 210 22.56 -1.19 9.78
C LEU A 210 23.99 -0.78 10.12
N ASP A 211 24.55 -1.22 11.26
CA ASP A 211 25.82 -0.73 11.80
C ASP A 211 27.02 -0.83 10.84
N ASP A 212 27.02 -1.84 9.96
CA ASP A 212 28.08 -2.06 8.96
C ASP A 212 27.75 -1.47 7.58
N LYS A 213 26.66 -0.71 7.43
CA LYS A 213 26.18 -0.21 6.14
C LYS A 213 26.36 1.30 6.01
N ASN A 214 26.57 1.72 4.76
CA ASN A 214 26.56 3.15 4.43
C ASN A 214 25.12 3.62 4.24
N TYR A 215 24.54 4.28 5.24
CA TYR A 215 23.15 4.71 5.21
C TYR A 215 22.93 6.14 5.69
N GLU A 216 21.82 6.70 5.24
CA GLU A 216 21.29 8.00 5.64
C GLU A 216 19.81 7.87 6.01
N VAL A 217 19.35 8.69 6.95
CA VAL A 217 17.93 8.74 7.36
C VAL A 217 17.44 10.17 7.19
N PHE A 218 16.29 10.31 6.54
CA PHE A 218 15.65 11.60 6.28
C PHE A 218 14.27 11.62 6.95
N ASP A 219 13.96 12.71 7.63
CA ASP A 219 12.66 12.91 8.26
C ASP A 219 11.55 13.05 7.19
N VAL A 220 10.39 12.51 7.53
CA VAL A 220 9.14 12.71 6.80
C VAL A 220 8.21 13.57 7.64
N GLU A 221 7.52 14.51 7.01
CA GLU A 221 6.57 15.39 7.69
C GLU A 221 5.53 14.59 8.49
N GLU A 222 5.24 15.05 9.70
CA GLU A 222 4.24 14.41 10.54
C GLU A 222 2.87 14.41 9.87
N GLY A 223 2.25 13.23 9.79
CA GLY A 223 0.94 13.07 9.15
C GLY A 223 0.99 12.96 7.63
N ALA A 224 2.15 12.76 7.00
CA ALA A 224 2.27 12.57 5.55
C ALA A 224 1.32 11.48 5.01
N PHE A 225 1.04 10.43 5.79
CA PHE A 225 0.11 9.36 5.46
C PHE A 225 -1.31 9.53 6.03
N ARG A 226 -1.69 10.73 6.52
CA ARG A 226 -3.03 10.96 7.10
C ARG A 226 -4.15 10.66 6.10
N GLU A 227 -4.00 11.08 4.86
CA GLU A 227 -4.96 10.83 3.79
C GLU A 227 -5.04 9.35 3.42
N SER A 228 -3.95 8.59 3.59
CA SER A 228 -3.90 7.15 3.41
C SER A 228 -4.43 6.36 4.63
N GLY A 229 -4.89 7.06 5.67
CA GLY A 229 -5.58 6.46 6.84
C GLY A 229 -4.67 5.97 7.95
N THR A 230 -3.40 6.38 8.01
CA THR A 230 -2.49 6.08 9.12
C THR A 230 -1.82 7.33 9.69
N MET A 231 -1.52 7.27 10.99
CA MET A 231 -0.75 8.30 11.72
C MET A 231 0.64 7.78 12.11
N VAL A 232 1.10 6.69 11.50
CA VAL A 232 2.44 6.16 11.78
C VAL A 232 3.47 7.18 11.34
N ARG A 233 4.35 7.57 12.25
CA ARG A 233 5.51 8.39 11.92
C ARG A 233 6.48 7.55 11.11
N THR A 234 6.96 8.09 10.02
CA THR A 234 7.87 7.41 9.09
C THR A 234 9.12 8.25 8.86
N VAL A 235 10.15 7.58 8.40
CA VAL A 235 11.38 8.18 7.87
C VAL A 235 11.70 7.56 6.51
N ILE A 236 12.52 8.22 5.73
CA ILE A 236 13.11 7.63 4.53
C ILE A 236 14.50 7.14 4.89
N LEU A 237 14.75 5.87 4.66
CA LEU A 237 16.05 5.24 4.79
C LEU A 237 16.67 5.11 3.39
N LYS A 238 17.89 5.62 3.21
CA LYS A 238 18.71 5.42 2.02
C LYS A 238 19.93 4.60 2.41
N ILE A 239 20.19 3.50 1.72
CA ILE A 239 21.35 2.64 1.94
C ILE A 239 22.10 2.50 0.61
N LYS A 240 23.42 2.67 0.62
CA LYS A 240 24.31 2.36 -0.50
C LYS A 240 25.07 1.09 -0.19
N LYS A 241 24.97 0.09 -1.10
CA LYS A 241 25.68 -1.19 -0.99
C LYS A 241 27.09 -1.11 -1.48
#